data_6f9b673135a8ec5c1bc64ad77a41912f
#
_entry.id   6f9b673135a8ec5c1bc64ad77a41912f
#
_cell.length_a   1.000
_cell.length_b   1.000
_cell.length_c   1.000
_cell.angle_alpha   90.00
_cell.angle_beta   90.00
_cell.angle_gamma   90.00
#
_symmetry.space_group_name_H-M   'P 1'
#
loop_
_entity.id
_entity.type
_entity.pdbx_description
1 polymer ?
#
loop_
_entity_poly.entity_id
_entity_poly.type
_entity_poly.pdbx_seq_one_letter_code
_entity_poly.pdbx_strand_id
1 'polypeptide(L)'
;MYPNFDEMKKYTGVLAPRNFEVFRERLDANGMLAQADEFFKATGAHTVLQYKEVNESLLRTPNSGGFQLLGLADFPGQGCAFVGLLDAFWESKGLVEPAKYRESCAPTVLLCRIPQRVYGSGETLDAQFEVYHYGNKPLPKGDLKWSLETQSGDVVINGVLPMKEIPCSTVEGIGSVKIPLKDVTKPSKLTLNLASADGLKNSWDIWVYPEAGTPAPTEGYTIAREWNENVRRDLNEGKNVLFIPRDAKGRKTHFASHFWNPIMFRWNPMIVGTLIDKNSKAFGNFPTDEYADWQWWDILNSSQAVDLTALRQLKPVIQSVDTYEFNRKLGIAFEAAVGKGKLFVLCMDVDKNMEKRPASRQLLRSIANYVGGQEFAPGTKVSLPELDMIFGDSSVAPKAVDQGNDEAIKQLLNQ
;
A
#
# COMPACT_ATOMS: atom_id res chain seq x y z
N MET A 1 -10.23 0.73 6.72
CA MET A 1 -9.17 1.75 6.92
C MET A 1 -8.96 2.02 8.40
N TYR A 2 -7.95 2.81 8.77
CA TYR A 2 -7.68 3.22 10.14
C TYR A 2 -8.67 4.31 10.59
N PRO A 3 -9.09 4.37 11.89
CA PRO A 3 -10.04 5.37 12.37
C PRO A 3 -9.46 6.80 12.32
N ASN A 4 -10.34 7.77 12.03
CA ASN A 4 -10.04 9.19 12.19
C ASN A 4 -10.45 9.66 13.60
N PHE A 5 -9.49 9.90 14.48
CA PHE A 5 -9.79 10.31 15.87
C PHE A 5 -10.42 11.71 15.99
N ASP A 6 -10.35 12.54 14.96
CA ASP A 6 -11.06 13.84 14.98
C ASP A 6 -12.58 13.67 14.98
N GLU A 7 -13.10 12.55 14.54
CA GLU A 7 -14.53 12.23 14.61
C GLU A 7 -15.06 12.19 16.07
N MET A 8 -14.19 11.88 17.03
CA MET A 8 -14.59 11.86 18.46
C MET A 8 -15.25 13.15 18.92
N LYS A 9 -14.85 14.30 18.33
CA LYS A 9 -15.39 15.62 18.65
C LYS A 9 -16.85 15.82 18.24
N LYS A 10 -17.34 14.97 17.31
CA LYS A 10 -18.70 15.02 16.78
C LYS A 10 -19.71 14.29 17.67
N TYR A 11 -19.24 13.41 18.55
CA TYR A 11 -20.09 12.68 19.46
C TYR A 11 -20.49 13.56 20.64
N THR A 12 -21.76 13.90 20.71
CA THR A 12 -22.34 14.75 21.77
C THR A 12 -23.51 14.03 22.45
N GLY A 13 -23.77 14.36 23.71
CA GLY A 13 -24.90 13.77 24.45
C GLY A 13 -24.53 12.45 25.14
N VAL A 14 -25.44 11.48 25.11
CA VAL A 14 -25.32 10.23 25.90
C VAL A 14 -24.44 9.16 25.24
N LEU A 15 -24.14 9.31 23.96
CA LEU A 15 -23.31 8.36 23.22
C LEU A 15 -21.84 8.80 23.28
N ALA A 16 -21.04 8.16 24.10
CA ALA A 16 -19.60 8.38 24.12
C ALA A 16 -18.90 7.49 23.06
N PRO A 17 -17.90 7.99 22.34
CA PRO A 17 -17.15 7.21 21.34
C PRO A 17 -16.10 6.31 22.00
N ARG A 18 -16.54 5.42 22.92
CA ARG A 18 -15.65 4.61 23.75
C ARG A 18 -14.71 3.73 22.95
N ASN A 19 -15.13 3.25 21.77
CA ASN A 19 -14.28 2.47 20.88
C ASN A 19 -13.07 3.30 20.41
N PHE A 20 -13.31 4.53 19.96
CA PHE A 20 -12.24 5.45 19.55
C PHE A 20 -11.29 5.80 20.70
N GLU A 21 -11.84 6.03 21.92
CA GLU A 21 -11.02 6.30 23.09
C GLU A 21 -10.05 5.15 23.35
N VAL A 22 -10.55 3.91 23.38
CA VAL A 22 -9.72 2.71 23.58
C VAL A 22 -8.67 2.53 22.48
N PHE A 23 -9.04 2.74 21.22
CA PHE A 23 -8.09 2.63 20.11
C PHE A 23 -6.99 3.69 20.22
N ARG A 24 -7.36 4.91 20.55
CA ARG A 24 -6.42 6.02 20.76
C ARG A 24 -5.51 5.79 21.96
N GLU A 25 -6.05 5.33 23.10
CA GLU A 25 -5.27 4.98 24.29
C GLU A 25 -4.22 3.90 23.99
N ARG A 26 -4.58 2.85 23.24
CA ARG A 26 -3.66 1.79 22.82
C ARG A 26 -2.57 2.30 21.86
N LEU A 27 -2.95 3.14 20.92
CA LEU A 27 -1.98 3.75 20.00
C LEU A 27 -0.96 4.60 20.73
N ASP A 28 -1.41 5.39 21.72
CA ASP A 28 -0.55 6.22 22.58
C ASP A 28 0.36 5.35 23.47
N ALA A 29 -0.19 4.31 24.08
CA ALA A 29 0.57 3.35 24.89
C ALA A 29 1.72 2.70 24.10
N ASN A 30 1.53 2.48 22.79
CA ASN A 30 2.54 1.93 21.89
C ASN A 30 3.44 3.02 21.24
N GLY A 31 3.30 4.29 21.65
CA GLY A 31 4.16 5.39 21.21
C GLY A 31 3.94 5.83 19.75
N MET A 32 2.75 5.64 19.20
CA MET A 32 2.44 5.95 17.79
C MET A 32 1.32 6.97 17.61
N LEU A 33 0.85 7.63 18.68
CA LEU A 33 -0.27 8.57 18.56
C LEU A 33 -0.03 9.68 17.54
N ALA A 34 1.21 10.16 17.42
CA ALA A 34 1.59 11.17 16.41
C ALA A 34 1.42 10.69 14.96
N GLN A 35 1.35 9.38 14.71
CA GLN A 35 1.18 8.78 13.38
C GLN A 35 -0.28 8.51 13.02
N ALA A 36 -1.24 8.81 13.91
CA ALA A 36 -2.65 8.46 13.71
C ALA A 36 -3.21 9.00 12.38
N ASP A 37 -2.91 10.26 12.07
CA ASP A 37 -3.35 10.91 10.83
C ASP A 37 -2.66 10.32 9.58
N GLU A 38 -1.38 9.98 9.68
CA GLU A 38 -0.63 9.26 8.63
C GLU A 38 -1.26 7.88 8.35
N PHE A 39 -1.64 7.13 9.40
CA PHE A 39 -2.32 5.83 9.27
C PHE A 39 -3.68 5.98 8.61
N PHE A 40 -4.48 6.95 9.04
CA PHE A 40 -5.77 7.24 8.45
C PHE A 40 -5.66 7.55 6.96
N LYS A 41 -4.78 8.47 6.57
CA LYS A 41 -4.58 8.88 5.18
C LYS A 41 -4.05 7.75 4.30
N ALA A 42 -3.02 7.04 4.75
CA ALA A 42 -2.43 5.95 3.97
C ALA A 42 -3.42 4.80 3.76
N THR A 43 -4.11 4.36 4.81
CA THR A 43 -5.09 3.27 4.70
C THR A 43 -6.35 3.70 3.96
N GLY A 44 -6.73 4.97 4.06
CA GLY A 44 -7.84 5.55 3.32
C GLY A 44 -7.57 5.61 1.81
N ALA A 45 -6.42 6.13 1.40
CA ALA A 45 -6.00 6.17 0.00
C ALA A 45 -5.93 4.74 -0.61
N HIS A 46 -5.36 3.80 0.15
CA HIS A 46 -5.32 2.39 -0.24
C HIS A 46 -6.73 1.79 -0.41
N THR A 47 -7.68 2.11 0.47
CA THR A 47 -9.07 1.64 0.35
C THR A 47 -9.75 2.22 -0.89
N VAL A 48 -9.56 3.50 -1.19
CA VAL A 48 -10.09 4.14 -2.41
C VAL A 48 -9.55 3.47 -3.68
N LEU A 49 -8.25 3.15 -3.69
CA LEU A 49 -7.60 2.42 -4.78
C LEU A 49 -8.27 1.05 -5.00
N GLN A 50 -8.52 0.30 -3.93
CA GLN A 50 -9.18 -1.00 -3.99
C GLN A 50 -10.64 -0.89 -4.44
N TYR A 51 -11.39 0.10 -3.96
CA TYR A 51 -12.78 0.32 -4.38
C TYR A 51 -12.88 0.61 -5.88
N LYS A 52 -11.98 1.43 -6.42
CA LYS A 52 -11.93 1.68 -7.86
C LYS A 52 -11.78 0.37 -8.65
N GLU A 53 -10.82 -0.47 -8.28
CA GLU A 53 -10.57 -1.74 -9.01
C GLU A 53 -11.74 -2.71 -8.88
N VAL A 54 -12.34 -2.84 -7.69
CA VAL A 54 -13.50 -3.70 -7.46
C VAL A 54 -14.71 -3.20 -8.26
N ASN A 55 -14.99 -1.91 -8.23
CA ASN A 55 -16.09 -1.31 -9.01
C ASN A 55 -15.90 -1.59 -10.50
N GLU A 56 -14.72 -1.27 -11.04
CA GLU A 56 -14.45 -1.50 -12.47
C GLU A 56 -14.48 -2.98 -12.84
N SER A 57 -13.99 -3.87 -11.97
CA SER A 57 -14.06 -5.32 -12.18
C SER A 57 -15.51 -5.81 -12.31
N LEU A 58 -16.40 -5.32 -11.46
CA LEU A 58 -17.82 -5.64 -11.50
C LEU A 58 -18.49 -5.07 -12.76
N LEU A 59 -18.18 -3.82 -13.11
CA LEU A 59 -18.71 -3.17 -14.32
C LEU A 59 -18.22 -3.82 -15.62
N ARG A 60 -17.00 -4.41 -15.62
CA ARG A 60 -16.47 -5.18 -16.77
C ARG A 60 -17.09 -6.58 -16.93
N THR A 61 -17.85 -7.04 -15.94
CA THR A 61 -18.45 -8.38 -15.97
C THR A 61 -19.72 -8.37 -16.81
N PRO A 62 -19.76 -9.08 -17.95
CA PRO A 62 -20.94 -9.14 -18.81
C PRO A 62 -22.17 -9.66 -18.07
N ASN A 63 -23.32 -9.06 -18.32
CA ASN A 63 -24.59 -9.41 -17.70
C ASN A 63 -24.62 -9.24 -16.16
N SER A 64 -23.69 -8.51 -15.58
CA SER A 64 -23.76 -8.12 -14.17
C SER A 64 -24.88 -7.10 -13.98
N GLY A 65 -25.74 -7.33 -12.99
CA GLY A 65 -26.83 -6.39 -12.65
C GLY A 65 -26.38 -5.11 -11.94
N GLY A 66 -25.07 -4.97 -11.70
CA GLY A 66 -24.49 -3.88 -10.93
C GLY A 66 -23.85 -4.35 -9.63
N PHE A 67 -23.63 -3.42 -8.71
CA PHE A 67 -23.04 -3.73 -7.40
C PHE A 67 -23.67 -2.89 -6.30
N GLN A 68 -23.47 -3.33 -5.08
CA GLN A 68 -23.80 -2.57 -3.87
C GLN A 68 -22.54 -2.36 -3.06
N LEU A 69 -22.28 -1.11 -2.65
CA LEU A 69 -21.24 -0.81 -1.69
C LEU A 69 -21.79 -0.99 -0.27
N LEU A 70 -21.34 -2.02 0.43
CA LEU A 70 -21.66 -2.21 1.83
C LEU A 70 -20.86 -1.21 2.66
N GLY A 71 -21.55 -0.22 3.23
CA GLY A 71 -20.93 0.83 4.03
C GLY A 71 -20.39 1.99 3.20
N LEU A 72 -21.28 2.81 2.61
CA LEU A 72 -20.90 4.13 2.11
C LEU A 72 -20.41 5.02 3.26
N ALA A 73 -21.05 4.92 4.43
CA ALA A 73 -20.61 5.50 5.68
C ALA A 73 -20.05 4.43 6.62
N ASP A 74 -19.21 4.85 7.57
CA ASP A 74 -18.69 3.98 8.60
C ASP A 74 -19.79 3.38 9.46
N PHE A 75 -19.58 2.16 9.89
CA PHE A 75 -20.46 1.48 10.82
C PHE A 75 -19.86 1.52 12.23
N PRO A 76 -20.39 2.37 13.14
CA PRO A 76 -19.87 2.53 14.50
C PRO A 76 -20.36 1.44 15.46
N GLY A 77 -21.21 0.54 15.01
CA GLY A 77 -21.83 -0.51 15.82
C GLY A 77 -20.84 -1.61 16.21
N GLN A 78 -21.33 -2.84 16.25
CA GLN A 78 -20.58 -4.00 16.71
C GLN A 78 -19.19 -4.13 16.06
N GLY A 79 -18.16 -3.87 16.85
CA GLY A 79 -16.76 -4.01 16.46
C GLY A 79 -16.22 -2.93 15.53
N CYS A 80 -16.96 -1.91 15.19
CA CYS A 80 -16.64 -0.82 14.27
C CYS A 80 -16.08 -1.28 12.91
N ALA A 81 -16.67 -0.83 11.82
CA ALA A 81 -16.16 -1.05 10.48
C ALA A 81 -15.88 0.30 9.81
N PHE A 82 -14.62 0.70 9.77
CA PHE A 82 -14.15 1.94 9.14
C PHE A 82 -13.91 1.73 7.65
N VAL A 83 -14.96 1.42 6.90
CA VAL A 83 -14.91 1.10 5.47
C VAL A 83 -15.50 2.19 4.59
N GLY A 84 -16.27 3.13 5.18
CA GLY A 84 -16.98 4.16 4.46
C GLY A 84 -16.06 5.22 3.85
N LEU A 85 -16.48 5.81 2.74
CA LEU A 85 -15.94 7.06 2.21
C LEU A 85 -16.45 8.27 3.03
N LEU A 86 -17.57 8.07 3.70
CA LEU A 86 -18.17 8.98 4.68
C LEU A 86 -17.92 8.44 6.09
N ASP A 87 -17.89 9.33 7.06
CA ASP A 87 -17.83 8.96 8.47
C ASP A 87 -19.21 8.51 9.00
N ALA A 88 -19.30 8.18 10.28
CA ALA A 88 -20.56 7.75 10.91
C ALA A 88 -21.66 8.85 10.93
N PHE A 89 -21.29 10.09 10.67
CA PHE A 89 -22.20 11.24 10.59
C PHE A 89 -22.57 11.62 9.16
N TRP A 90 -22.20 10.78 8.18
CA TRP A 90 -22.41 11.00 6.74
C TRP A 90 -21.64 12.18 6.18
N GLU A 91 -20.58 12.60 6.81
CA GLU A 91 -19.67 13.62 6.32
C GLU A 91 -18.49 12.99 5.57
N SER A 92 -18.01 13.72 4.55
CA SER A 92 -16.86 13.22 3.76
C SER A 92 -15.61 13.11 4.63
N LYS A 93 -14.91 11.98 4.51
CA LYS A 93 -13.58 11.79 5.12
C LYS A 93 -12.44 12.49 4.37
N GLY A 94 -12.73 13.16 3.25
CA GLY A 94 -11.72 13.86 2.44
C GLY A 94 -10.72 12.92 1.73
N LEU A 95 -11.03 11.63 1.57
CA LEU A 95 -10.12 10.63 0.99
C LEU A 95 -10.14 10.63 -0.54
N VAL A 96 -11.26 11.02 -1.13
CA VAL A 96 -11.44 11.12 -2.58
C VAL A 96 -12.49 12.17 -2.91
N GLU A 97 -12.20 12.95 -3.95
CA GLU A 97 -13.19 13.91 -4.47
C GLU A 97 -14.35 13.16 -5.15
N PRO A 98 -15.62 13.60 -4.95
CA PRO A 98 -16.78 12.96 -5.55
C PRO A 98 -16.67 12.79 -7.07
N ALA A 99 -16.12 13.79 -7.77
CA ALA A 99 -15.90 13.72 -9.21
C ALA A 99 -14.93 12.61 -9.61
N LYS A 100 -13.87 12.39 -8.80
CA LYS A 100 -12.90 11.30 -9.03
C LYS A 100 -13.50 9.93 -8.76
N TYR A 101 -14.30 9.79 -7.70
CA TYR A 101 -14.98 8.52 -7.40
C TYR A 101 -15.99 8.13 -8.49
N ARG A 102 -16.67 9.12 -9.08
CA ARG A 102 -17.61 8.91 -10.19
C ARG A 102 -16.97 8.39 -11.47
N GLU A 103 -15.65 8.49 -11.63
CA GLU A 103 -14.94 7.86 -12.76
C GLU A 103 -15.07 6.33 -12.78
N SER A 104 -15.34 5.71 -11.63
CA SER A 104 -15.56 4.25 -11.50
C SER A 104 -16.93 3.88 -10.92
N CYS A 105 -17.78 4.86 -10.59
CA CYS A 105 -19.08 4.63 -9.95
C CYS A 105 -20.13 5.59 -10.52
N ALA A 106 -20.58 5.33 -11.74
CA ALA A 106 -21.57 6.14 -12.46
C ALA A 106 -22.37 5.25 -13.42
N PRO A 107 -23.52 5.74 -13.94
CA PRO A 107 -24.28 5.03 -14.98
C PRO A 107 -23.50 4.82 -16.28
N THR A 108 -22.49 5.62 -16.53
CA THR A 108 -21.57 5.48 -17.67
C THR A 108 -20.14 5.58 -17.18
N VAL A 109 -19.33 4.57 -17.46
CA VAL A 109 -17.94 4.47 -17.03
C VAL A 109 -17.06 3.99 -18.17
N LEU A 110 -15.98 4.74 -18.45
CA LEU A 110 -14.92 4.28 -19.33
C LEU A 110 -14.06 3.25 -18.57
N LEU A 111 -13.79 2.12 -19.19
CA LEU A 111 -13.08 0.99 -18.57
C LEU A 111 -11.84 0.65 -19.38
N CYS A 112 -10.86 0.05 -18.71
CA CYS A 112 -9.66 -0.46 -19.35
C CYS A 112 -9.28 -1.84 -18.80
N ARG A 113 -8.90 -2.76 -19.69
CA ARG A 113 -8.25 -4.01 -19.33
C ARG A 113 -6.76 -3.86 -19.59
N ILE A 114 -6.00 -3.89 -18.49
CA ILE A 114 -4.55 -3.88 -18.50
C ILE A 114 -4.08 -5.19 -17.84
N PRO A 115 -3.26 -6.02 -18.52
CA PRO A 115 -2.90 -7.35 -18.02
C PRO A 115 -2.03 -7.30 -16.76
N GLN A 116 -1.26 -6.24 -16.59
CA GLN A 116 -0.39 -6.01 -15.42
C GLN A 116 -0.23 -4.52 -15.16
N ARG A 117 0.21 -4.18 -13.94
CA ARG A 117 0.45 -2.78 -13.55
C ARG A 117 1.94 -2.42 -13.56
N VAL A 118 2.83 -3.41 -13.52
CA VAL A 118 4.28 -3.22 -13.44
C VAL A 118 4.93 -3.83 -14.66
N TYR A 119 5.79 -3.05 -15.32
CA TYR A 119 6.44 -3.39 -16.59
C TYR A 119 7.95 -3.18 -16.51
N GLY A 120 8.69 -4.00 -17.24
CA GLY A 120 10.03 -3.64 -17.70
C GLY A 120 9.96 -2.71 -18.91
N SER A 121 10.98 -1.87 -19.12
CA SER A 121 10.98 -0.96 -20.28
C SER A 121 11.07 -1.69 -21.64
N GLY A 122 11.52 -2.95 -21.68
CA GLY A 122 11.49 -3.78 -22.89
C GLY A 122 10.10 -4.30 -23.29
N GLU A 123 9.08 -4.10 -22.44
CA GLU A 123 7.74 -4.60 -22.65
C GLU A 123 6.84 -3.61 -23.38
N THR A 124 5.65 -4.08 -23.75
CA THR A 124 4.61 -3.28 -24.39
C THR A 124 3.37 -3.26 -23.51
N LEU A 125 2.86 -2.09 -23.20
CA LEU A 125 1.54 -1.93 -22.57
C LEU A 125 0.46 -2.25 -23.62
N ASP A 126 -0.33 -3.29 -23.35
CA ASP A 126 -1.52 -3.64 -24.14
C ASP A 126 -2.77 -3.24 -23.36
N ALA A 127 -3.42 -2.16 -23.76
CA ALA A 127 -4.60 -1.62 -23.10
C ALA A 127 -5.83 -1.79 -23.99
N GLN A 128 -6.85 -2.48 -23.48
CA GLN A 128 -8.13 -2.68 -24.17
C GLN A 128 -9.18 -1.81 -23.49
N PHE A 129 -9.80 -0.91 -24.24
CA PHE A 129 -10.79 0.01 -23.72
C PHE A 129 -12.21 -0.48 -23.99
N GLU A 130 -13.05 -0.30 -22.98
CA GLU A 130 -14.46 -0.65 -22.98
C GLU A 130 -15.27 0.52 -22.39
N VAL A 131 -16.57 0.52 -22.62
CA VAL A 131 -17.50 1.42 -21.94
C VAL A 131 -18.63 0.61 -21.33
N TYR A 132 -18.85 0.82 -20.02
CA TYR A 132 -20.07 0.41 -19.33
C TYR A 132 -21.08 1.53 -19.47
N HIS A 133 -22.27 1.24 -20.03
CA HIS A 133 -23.29 2.27 -20.25
C HIS A 133 -24.69 1.75 -19.89
N TYR A 134 -25.19 2.21 -18.76
CA TYR A 134 -26.53 1.98 -18.27
C TYR A 134 -27.27 3.31 -18.01
N GLY A 135 -26.97 4.30 -18.82
CA GLY A 135 -27.71 5.55 -18.90
C GLY A 135 -29.07 5.37 -19.57
N ASN A 136 -29.86 6.44 -19.59
CA ASN A 136 -31.23 6.45 -20.11
C ASN A 136 -31.36 6.77 -21.60
N LYS A 137 -30.26 7.05 -22.28
CA LYS A 137 -30.17 7.34 -23.72
C LYS A 137 -28.88 6.76 -24.28
N PRO A 138 -28.84 6.29 -25.54
CA PRO A 138 -27.60 5.87 -26.17
C PRO A 138 -26.52 6.97 -26.11
N LEU A 139 -25.25 6.56 -25.98
CA LEU A 139 -24.14 7.50 -26.15
C LEU A 139 -23.93 7.77 -27.63
N PRO A 140 -23.80 9.04 -28.03
CA PRO A 140 -23.54 9.36 -29.42
C PRO A 140 -22.15 8.86 -29.86
N LYS A 141 -22.00 8.62 -31.16
CA LYS A 141 -20.68 8.42 -31.76
C LYS A 141 -19.77 9.61 -31.48
N GLY A 142 -18.48 9.36 -31.28
CA GLY A 142 -17.51 10.43 -30.98
C GLY A 142 -16.09 9.90 -30.94
N ASP A 143 -15.20 10.74 -30.50
CA ASP A 143 -13.79 10.40 -30.34
C ASP A 143 -13.41 10.36 -28.86
N LEU A 144 -12.65 9.35 -28.48
CA LEU A 144 -12.01 9.25 -27.17
C LEU A 144 -10.53 9.57 -27.33
N LYS A 145 -10.07 10.56 -26.56
CA LYS A 145 -8.64 10.91 -26.47
C LYS A 145 -8.01 10.05 -25.36
N TRP A 146 -6.89 9.44 -25.68
CA TRP A 146 -6.08 8.77 -24.69
C TRP A 146 -4.67 9.35 -24.64
N SER A 147 -4.04 9.30 -23.48
CA SER A 147 -2.65 9.71 -23.26
C SER A 147 -1.98 8.83 -22.23
N LEU A 148 -0.69 8.62 -22.35
CA LEU A 148 0.18 8.11 -21.30
C LEU A 148 1.04 9.26 -20.82
N GLU A 149 0.95 9.59 -19.54
CA GLU A 149 1.54 10.79 -18.94
C GLU A 149 2.43 10.45 -17.75
N THR A 150 3.44 11.28 -17.53
CA THR A 150 4.28 11.23 -16.31
C THR A 150 3.52 11.84 -15.13
N GLN A 151 4.04 11.67 -13.91
CA GLN A 151 3.50 12.33 -12.71
C GLN A 151 3.58 13.88 -12.77
N SER A 152 4.49 14.44 -13.58
CA SER A 152 4.56 15.90 -13.84
C SER A 152 3.54 16.38 -14.86
N GLY A 153 2.79 15.47 -15.50
CA GLY A 153 1.82 15.81 -16.54
C GLY A 153 2.43 15.88 -17.96
N ASP A 154 3.69 15.50 -18.12
CA ASP A 154 4.30 15.45 -19.46
C ASP A 154 3.76 14.26 -20.23
N VAL A 155 3.28 14.53 -21.46
CA VAL A 155 2.74 13.50 -22.34
C VAL A 155 3.85 12.68 -22.96
N VAL A 156 3.91 11.38 -22.65
CA VAL A 156 4.83 10.42 -23.27
C VAL A 156 4.36 10.05 -24.66
N ILE A 157 3.07 9.73 -24.81
CA ILE A 157 2.41 9.40 -26.07
C ILE A 157 0.91 9.63 -25.92
N ASN A 158 0.24 9.95 -27.00
CA ASN A 158 -1.22 10.10 -27.03
C ASN A 158 -1.82 9.62 -28.35
N GLY A 159 -3.13 9.57 -28.41
CA GLY A 159 -3.87 9.25 -29.62
C GLY A 159 -5.37 9.40 -29.46
N VAL A 160 -6.09 8.97 -30.49
CA VAL A 160 -7.54 9.05 -30.55
C VAL A 160 -8.10 7.69 -30.96
N LEU A 161 -9.19 7.29 -30.33
CA LEU A 161 -9.98 6.10 -30.68
C LEU A 161 -11.40 6.52 -31.07
N PRO A 162 -11.88 6.14 -32.25
CA PRO A 162 -13.25 6.40 -32.64
C PRO A 162 -14.20 5.50 -31.86
N MET A 163 -15.22 6.08 -31.24
CA MET A 163 -16.30 5.39 -30.57
C MET A 163 -17.56 5.41 -31.44
N LYS A 164 -18.15 4.25 -31.69
CA LYS A 164 -19.48 4.15 -32.31
C LYS A 164 -20.55 4.68 -31.33
N GLU A 165 -21.77 4.78 -31.80
CA GLU A 165 -22.93 4.91 -30.92
C GLU A 165 -23.02 3.67 -30.00
N ILE A 166 -23.16 3.91 -28.69
CA ILE A 166 -23.25 2.85 -27.67
C ILE A 166 -24.70 2.77 -27.17
N PRO A 167 -25.39 1.62 -27.36
CA PRO A 167 -26.75 1.45 -26.86
C PRO A 167 -26.77 1.44 -25.32
N CYS A 168 -27.97 1.65 -24.76
CA CYS A 168 -28.16 1.52 -23.31
C CYS A 168 -28.04 0.05 -22.85
N SER A 169 -27.74 -0.13 -21.57
CA SER A 169 -27.70 -1.41 -20.87
C SER A 169 -26.68 -2.41 -21.45
N THR A 170 -25.48 -1.92 -21.74
CA THR A 170 -24.42 -2.73 -22.34
C THR A 170 -23.03 -2.43 -21.76
N VAL A 171 -22.12 -3.37 -22.01
CA VAL A 171 -20.67 -3.17 -21.92
C VAL A 171 -20.10 -3.43 -23.29
N GLU A 172 -19.54 -2.40 -23.92
CA GLU A 172 -19.07 -2.44 -25.31
C GLU A 172 -17.57 -2.19 -25.41
N GLY A 173 -16.90 -2.97 -26.26
CA GLY A 173 -15.51 -2.72 -26.62
C GLY A 173 -15.38 -1.50 -27.53
N ILE A 174 -14.42 -0.63 -27.20
CA ILE A 174 -14.12 0.58 -27.98
C ILE A 174 -12.94 0.33 -28.93
N GLY A 175 -11.88 -0.28 -28.41
CA GLY A 175 -10.66 -0.55 -29.15
C GLY A 175 -9.49 -0.85 -28.22
N SER A 176 -8.31 -1.01 -28.79
CA SER A 176 -7.08 -1.27 -28.03
C SER A 176 -5.92 -0.44 -28.51
N VAL A 177 -4.96 -0.21 -27.64
CA VAL A 177 -3.69 0.44 -27.97
C VAL A 177 -2.54 -0.41 -27.46
N LYS A 178 -1.46 -0.47 -28.26
CA LYS A 178 -0.21 -1.12 -27.89
C LYS A 178 0.89 -0.06 -27.84
N ILE A 179 1.41 0.17 -26.64
CA ILE A 179 2.38 1.23 -26.37
C ILE A 179 3.71 0.58 -26.00
N PRO A 180 4.73 0.61 -26.88
CA PRO A 180 6.08 0.19 -26.52
C PRO A 180 6.63 1.10 -25.41
N LEU A 181 7.21 0.51 -24.37
CA LEU A 181 7.71 1.26 -23.19
C LEU A 181 9.22 1.50 -23.25
N LYS A 182 9.87 1.18 -24.38
CA LYS A 182 11.34 1.25 -24.57
C LYS A 182 11.97 2.62 -24.34
N ASP A 183 11.18 3.67 -24.52
CA ASP A 183 11.64 5.06 -24.37
C ASP A 183 11.57 5.54 -22.89
N VAL A 184 11.04 4.71 -21.99
CA VAL A 184 11.04 4.97 -20.54
C VAL A 184 12.40 4.53 -19.97
N THR A 185 13.33 5.46 -19.86
CA THR A 185 14.72 5.20 -19.47
C THR A 185 15.01 5.33 -17.99
N LYS A 186 14.01 5.77 -17.21
CA LYS A 186 14.09 5.93 -15.75
C LYS A 186 12.92 5.25 -15.07
N PRO A 187 13.07 4.73 -13.83
CA PRO A 187 11.95 4.25 -13.04
C PRO A 187 10.85 5.31 -12.99
N SER A 188 9.66 4.96 -13.43
CA SER A 188 8.57 5.93 -13.60
C SER A 188 7.21 5.34 -13.23
N LYS A 189 6.42 6.13 -12.53
CA LYS A 189 4.97 5.97 -12.44
C LYS A 189 4.36 6.77 -13.59
N LEU A 190 3.56 6.12 -14.42
CA LEU A 190 2.88 6.71 -15.56
C LEU A 190 1.38 6.52 -15.39
N THR A 191 0.58 7.47 -15.88
CA THR A 191 -0.88 7.40 -15.87
C THR A 191 -1.42 7.29 -17.27
N LEU A 192 -2.15 6.22 -17.55
CA LEU A 192 -2.92 6.07 -18.79
C LEU A 192 -4.28 6.75 -18.58
N ASN A 193 -4.55 7.78 -19.36
CA ASN A 193 -5.80 8.54 -19.34
C ASN A 193 -6.68 8.18 -20.53
N LEU A 194 -8.00 8.23 -20.36
CA LEU A 194 -9.00 8.12 -21.41
C LEU A 194 -10.10 9.15 -21.16
N ALA A 195 -10.46 9.93 -22.16
CA ALA A 195 -11.49 10.98 -22.01
C ALA A 195 -12.29 11.20 -23.30
N SER A 196 -13.58 11.50 -23.15
CA SER A 196 -14.46 11.97 -24.20
C SER A 196 -14.61 13.50 -24.18
N ALA A 197 -15.13 14.07 -25.27
CA ALA A 197 -15.36 15.51 -25.39
C ALA A 197 -16.46 16.03 -24.44
N ASP A 198 -17.41 15.19 -24.07
CA ASP A 198 -18.56 15.48 -23.19
C ASP A 198 -18.25 15.24 -21.69
N GLY A 199 -16.98 14.98 -21.34
CA GLY A 199 -16.51 14.97 -19.97
C GLY A 199 -16.47 13.61 -19.28
N LEU A 200 -16.77 12.50 -19.98
CA LEU A 200 -16.46 11.17 -19.46
C LEU A 200 -14.95 11.02 -19.41
N LYS A 201 -14.42 10.54 -18.29
CA LYS A 201 -12.98 10.30 -18.15
C LYS A 201 -12.70 9.19 -17.16
N ASN A 202 -11.56 8.54 -17.32
CA ASN A 202 -10.99 7.60 -16.35
C ASN A 202 -9.47 7.49 -16.55
N SER A 203 -8.77 6.95 -15.56
CA SER A 203 -7.30 6.82 -15.61
C SER A 203 -6.80 5.61 -14.83
N TRP A 204 -5.63 5.10 -15.24
CA TRP A 204 -5.00 3.91 -14.63
C TRP A 204 -3.51 4.12 -14.53
N ASP A 205 -2.96 3.90 -13.34
CA ASP A 205 -1.53 3.99 -13.10
C ASP A 205 -0.82 2.68 -13.48
N ILE A 206 0.36 2.82 -14.06
CA ILE A 206 1.32 1.75 -14.32
C ILE A 206 2.72 2.19 -13.87
N TRP A 207 3.57 1.23 -13.59
CA TRP A 207 4.97 1.47 -13.22
C TRP A 207 5.88 0.82 -14.23
N VAL A 208 6.87 1.56 -14.71
CA VAL A 208 7.81 1.11 -15.73
C VAL A 208 9.23 1.20 -15.17
N TYR A 209 9.95 0.09 -15.23
CA TYR A 209 11.31 -0.01 -14.74
C TYR A 209 12.28 -0.42 -15.83
N PRO A 210 13.38 0.35 -16.06
CA PRO A 210 14.42 -0.03 -17.01
C PRO A 210 15.03 -1.37 -16.65
N GLU A 211 15.29 -2.21 -17.66
CA GLU A 211 16.00 -3.47 -17.48
C GLU A 211 17.46 -3.23 -17.12
N ALA A 212 18.11 -2.33 -17.87
CA ALA A 212 19.44 -1.83 -17.58
C ALA A 212 19.35 -0.66 -16.61
N GLY A 213 19.74 -0.86 -15.38
CA GLY A 213 19.90 0.22 -14.40
C GLY A 213 21.31 0.20 -13.84
N THR A 214 21.71 1.25 -13.14
CA THR A 214 23.00 1.27 -12.41
C THR A 214 23.05 0.04 -11.50
N PRO A 215 24.04 -0.85 -11.64
CA PRO A 215 24.17 -1.99 -10.73
C PRO A 215 24.20 -1.50 -9.28
N ALA A 216 23.61 -2.28 -8.37
CA ALA A 216 23.79 -1.99 -6.95
C ALA A 216 25.29 -2.04 -6.61
N PRO A 217 25.78 -1.16 -5.72
CA PRO A 217 27.17 -1.24 -5.28
C PRO A 217 27.46 -2.63 -4.72
N THR A 218 28.59 -3.18 -5.06
CA THR A 218 29.08 -4.46 -4.49
C THR A 218 29.94 -4.24 -3.25
N GLU A 219 30.28 -2.98 -2.96
CA GLU A 219 31.17 -2.58 -1.87
C GLU A 219 30.49 -1.56 -0.96
N GLY A 220 31.03 -1.40 0.23
CA GLY A 220 30.55 -0.42 1.21
C GLY A 220 29.51 -0.94 2.20
N TYR A 221 29.00 -2.15 2.00
CA TYR A 221 28.08 -2.80 2.94
C TYR A 221 28.14 -4.32 2.84
N THR A 222 27.61 -5.01 3.86
CA THR A 222 27.43 -6.47 3.86
C THR A 222 25.96 -6.82 3.77
N ILE A 223 25.64 -7.91 3.02
CA ILE A 223 24.26 -8.46 2.99
C ILE A 223 24.21 -9.65 3.94
N ALA A 224 23.28 -9.63 4.87
CA ALA A 224 23.04 -10.70 5.81
C ALA A 224 21.63 -11.32 5.61
N ARG A 225 21.51 -12.63 5.80
CA ARG A 225 20.25 -13.39 5.70
C ARG A 225 19.82 -14.03 7.00
N GLU A 226 20.73 -14.10 7.95
CA GLU A 226 20.54 -14.69 9.26
C GLU A 226 21.14 -13.76 10.31
N TRP A 227 20.44 -13.61 11.43
CA TRP A 227 20.92 -12.84 12.57
C TRP A 227 21.88 -13.70 13.37
N ASN A 228 23.19 -13.48 13.20
CA ASN A 228 24.24 -14.31 13.77
C ASN A 228 25.44 -13.47 14.25
N GLU A 229 26.46 -14.12 14.79
CA GLU A 229 27.67 -13.47 15.32
C GLU A 229 28.45 -12.64 14.26
N ASN A 230 28.39 -13.02 12.99
CA ASN A 230 29.03 -12.25 11.93
C ASN A 230 28.36 -10.87 11.76
N VAL A 231 27.04 -10.81 11.80
CA VAL A 231 26.26 -9.56 11.75
C VAL A 231 26.60 -8.66 12.95
N ARG A 232 26.63 -9.25 14.16
CA ARG A 232 26.98 -8.50 15.40
C ARG A 232 28.38 -7.96 15.34
N ARG A 233 29.36 -8.77 14.86
CA ARG A 233 30.74 -8.34 14.69
C ARG A 233 30.84 -7.20 13.67
N ASP A 234 30.22 -7.34 12.49
CA ASP A 234 30.28 -6.33 11.42
C ASP A 234 29.71 -4.99 11.91
N LEU A 235 28.60 -5.00 12.66
CA LEU A 235 28.03 -3.80 13.27
C LEU A 235 28.94 -3.18 14.34
N ASN A 236 29.59 -4.00 15.18
CA ASN A 236 30.54 -3.51 16.18
C ASN A 236 31.82 -2.95 15.54
N GLU A 237 32.24 -3.47 14.41
CA GLU A 237 33.38 -2.98 13.61
C GLU A 237 33.07 -1.70 12.83
N GLY A 238 31.82 -1.26 12.77
CA GLY A 238 31.42 -0.01 12.11
C GLY A 238 30.96 -0.18 10.66
N LYS A 239 30.67 -1.41 10.22
CA LYS A 239 30.20 -1.67 8.85
C LYS A 239 28.72 -1.32 8.68
N ASN A 240 28.35 -1.03 7.43
CA ASN A 240 26.96 -0.96 7.01
C ASN A 240 26.45 -2.38 6.73
N VAL A 241 25.29 -2.72 7.25
CA VAL A 241 24.68 -4.04 7.04
C VAL A 241 23.26 -3.87 6.44
N LEU A 242 23.03 -4.51 5.31
CA LEU A 242 21.69 -4.74 4.74
C LEU A 242 21.23 -6.12 5.18
N PHE A 243 20.33 -6.17 6.15
CA PHE A 243 19.78 -7.40 6.68
C PHE A 243 18.44 -7.72 6.02
N ILE A 244 18.40 -8.79 5.23
CA ILE A 244 17.19 -9.30 4.56
C ILE A 244 16.95 -10.71 5.09
N PRO A 245 16.25 -10.88 6.21
CA PRO A 245 16.05 -12.19 6.83
C PRO A 245 15.26 -13.12 5.91
N ARG A 246 15.67 -14.38 5.84
CA ARG A 246 14.91 -15.42 5.12
C ARG A 246 13.59 -15.73 5.80
N ASP A 247 13.59 -15.70 7.12
CA ASP A 247 12.44 -15.79 7.99
C ASP A 247 12.61 -14.76 9.11
N ALA A 248 11.82 -13.70 9.05
CA ALA A 248 11.85 -12.64 10.04
C ALA A 248 11.12 -13.03 11.34
N LYS A 249 10.52 -14.24 11.42
CA LYS A 249 9.65 -14.65 12.54
C LYS A 249 8.55 -13.63 12.84
N GLY A 250 8.22 -12.83 11.83
CA GLY A 250 7.24 -11.76 11.89
C GLY A 250 5.85 -12.22 11.43
N ARG A 251 4.92 -11.29 11.44
CA ARG A 251 3.58 -11.49 10.89
C ARG A 251 3.63 -11.39 9.37
N LYS A 252 2.97 -12.30 8.66
CA LYS A 252 2.80 -12.18 7.22
C LYS A 252 2.03 -10.90 6.91
N THR A 253 2.51 -10.17 5.92
CA THR A 253 1.80 -9.03 5.35
C THR A 253 1.04 -9.45 4.10
N HIS A 254 0.14 -8.63 3.65
CA HIS A 254 -0.47 -8.74 2.33
C HIS A 254 -0.92 -7.37 1.84
N PHE A 255 -1.18 -7.28 0.55
CA PHE A 255 -1.56 -6.03 -0.09
C PHE A 255 -2.99 -5.61 0.30
N ALA A 256 -3.95 -6.54 0.19
CA ALA A 256 -5.35 -6.21 0.44
C ALA A 256 -5.58 -5.83 1.90
N SER A 257 -6.37 -4.78 2.12
CA SER A 257 -6.81 -4.39 3.46
C SER A 257 -7.83 -5.38 4.02
N HIS A 258 -8.01 -5.34 5.33
CA HIS A 258 -8.96 -6.19 6.01
C HIS A 258 -10.40 -5.89 5.57
N PHE A 259 -11.18 -6.95 5.33
CA PHE A 259 -12.60 -6.82 5.00
C PHE A 259 -13.42 -6.52 6.25
N TRP A 260 -14.28 -5.53 6.21
CA TRP A 260 -15.24 -5.11 7.21
C TRP A 260 -14.61 -4.71 8.55
N ASN A 261 -14.69 -5.55 9.58
CA ASN A 261 -14.03 -5.24 10.85
C ASN A 261 -13.12 -6.36 11.33
N PRO A 262 -11.99 -6.01 11.98
CA PRO A 262 -10.98 -6.98 12.39
C PRO A 262 -11.46 -7.95 13.49
N ILE A 263 -12.44 -7.58 14.28
CA ILE A 263 -12.94 -8.41 15.39
C ILE A 263 -13.71 -9.61 14.86
N MET A 264 -14.57 -9.40 13.85
CA MET A 264 -15.38 -10.47 13.27
C MET A 264 -14.59 -11.40 12.34
N PHE A 265 -13.56 -10.89 11.67
CA PHE A 265 -12.85 -11.59 10.60
C PHE A 265 -11.37 -11.81 10.93
N ARG A 266 -11.10 -12.50 12.04
CA ARG A 266 -9.76 -12.66 12.64
C ARG A 266 -8.84 -13.65 11.93
N TRP A 267 -9.34 -14.44 10.99
CA TRP A 267 -8.59 -15.53 10.37
C TRP A 267 -7.52 -15.09 9.36
N ASN A 268 -7.52 -13.83 8.97
CA ASN A 268 -6.51 -13.27 8.07
C ASN A 268 -5.47 -12.44 8.83
N PRO A 269 -4.28 -12.20 8.25
CA PRO A 269 -3.39 -11.20 8.80
C PRO A 269 -4.15 -9.90 9.00
N MET A 270 -4.25 -9.47 10.26
CA MET A 270 -5.09 -8.33 10.63
C MET A 270 -4.29 -7.04 10.45
N ILE A 271 -4.13 -6.63 9.19
CA ILE A 271 -3.58 -5.32 8.85
C ILE A 271 -4.63 -4.50 8.12
N VAL A 272 -4.60 -3.20 8.30
CA VAL A 272 -5.53 -2.29 7.63
C VAL A 272 -4.89 -1.53 6.48
N GLY A 273 -3.61 -1.70 6.26
CA GLY A 273 -2.86 -1.14 5.15
C GLY A 273 -1.37 -1.04 5.45
N THR A 274 -0.67 -0.24 4.67
CA THR A 274 0.78 -0.01 4.79
C THR A 274 1.06 1.48 4.72
N LEU A 275 1.81 2.00 5.70
CA LEU A 275 2.36 3.34 5.68
C LEU A 275 3.79 3.29 5.16
N ILE A 276 4.12 4.16 4.22
CA ILE A 276 5.43 4.26 3.58
C ILE A 276 5.95 5.68 3.80
N ASP A 277 7.15 5.81 4.36
CA ASP A 277 7.84 7.10 4.40
C ASP A 277 8.45 7.40 3.02
N LYS A 278 7.63 7.91 2.11
CA LYS A 278 8.03 8.19 0.72
C LYS A 278 9.23 9.14 0.61
N ASN A 279 9.53 9.91 1.67
CA ASN A 279 10.66 10.84 1.70
C ASN A 279 11.95 10.16 2.14
N SER A 280 11.92 8.89 2.51
CA SER A 280 13.15 8.15 2.84
C SER A 280 14.06 8.07 1.64
N LYS A 281 15.34 8.40 1.87
CA LYS A 281 16.39 8.28 0.85
C LYS A 281 16.62 6.85 0.37
N ALA A 282 16.15 5.86 1.12
CA ALA A 282 16.22 4.45 0.77
C ALA A 282 15.49 4.11 -0.54
N PHE A 283 14.47 4.89 -0.90
CA PHE A 283 13.74 4.67 -2.16
C PHE A 283 14.49 5.19 -3.38
N GLY A 284 15.36 6.21 -3.23
CA GLY A 284 16.14 6.77 -4.35
C GLY A 284 15.24 7.11 -5.54
N ASN A 285 15.40 6.37 -6.64
CA ASN A 285 14.58 6.52 -7.85
C ASN A 285 13.36 5.60 -7.90
N PHE A 286 13.03 4.88 -6.84
CA PHE A 286 11.81 4.05 -6.78
C PHE A 286 10.60 4.94 -6.50
N PRO A 287 9.71 5.19 -7.48
CA PRO A 287 8.57 6.06 -7.27
C PRO A 287 7.56 5.40 -6.34
N THR A 288 7.23 6.04 -5.23
CA THR A 288 6.24 5.54 -4.27
C THR A 288 5.46 6.68 -3.63
N ASP A 289 4.23 6.39 -3.25
CA ASP A 289 3.37 7.25 -2.43
C ASP A 289 3.49 6.86 -0.94
N GLU A 290 2.75 7.55 -0.04
CA GLU A 290 2.74 7.25 1.39
C GLU A 290 2.01 5.94 1.73
N TYR A 291 1.40 5.29 0.76
CA TYR A 291 0.64 4.05 0.90
C TYR A 291 1.03 3.04 -0.17
N ALA A 292 0.67 1.78 0.04
CA ALA A 292 0.90 0.75 -0.95
C ALA A 292 -0.07 0.88 -2.12
N ASP A 293 0.46 1.25 -3.28
CA ASP A 293 -0.23 1.19 -4.57
C ASP A 293 0.00 -0.15 -5.29
N TRP A 294 -0.49 -0.33 -6.53
CA TRP A 294 -0.48 -1.63 -7.21
C TRP A 294 0.91 -2.21 -7.46
N GLN A 295 1.99 -1.42 -7.50
CA GLN A 295 3.35 -1.97 -7.64
C GLN A 295 3.78 -2.78 -6.41
N TRP A 296 3.18 -2.52 -5.23
CA TRP A 296 3.48 -3.20 -3.98
C TRP A 296 2.78 -4.55 -3.82
N TRP A 297 1.86 -4.90 -4.73
CA TRP A 297 1.09 -6.15 -4.63
C TRP A 297 1.96 -7.38 -4.42
N ASP A 298 2.89 -7.62 -5.33
CA ASP A 298 3.78 -8.78 -5.29
C ASP A 298 4.74 -8.72 -4.09
N ILE A 299 5.26 -7.54 -3.80
CA ILE A 299 6.22 -7.32 -2.72
C ILE A 299 5.58 -7.59 -1.35
N LEU A 300 4.41 -7.03 -1.06
CA LEU A 300 3.75 -7.17 0.25
C LEU A 300 3.19 -8.56 0.48
N ASN A 301 2.68 -9.24 -0.54
CA ASN A 301 2.14 -10.59 -0.41
C ASN A 301 3.23 -11.64 -0.09
N SER A 302 4.49 -11.29 -0.25
CA SER A 302 5.65 -12.14 0.08
C SER A 302 6.51 -11.57 1.23
N SER A 303 5.97 -10.64 2.02
CA SER A 303 6.69 -9.95 3.08
C SER A 303 6.23 -10.35 4.49
N GLN A 304 7.02 -9.96 5.48
CA GLN A 304 6.70 -10.10 6.89
C GLN A 304 6.90 -8.77 7.61
N ALA A 305 6.22 -8.57 8.72
CA ALA A 305 6.41 -7.41 9.59
C ALA A 305 6.81 -7.88 10.98
N VAL A 306 7.89 -7.36 11.51
CA VAL A 306 8.37 -7.64 12.87
C VAL A 306 7.77 -6.66 13.86
N ASP A 307 7.52 -7.13 15.08
CA ASP A 307 6.97 -6.30 16.15
C ASP A 307 8.08 -5.43 16.76
N LEU A 308 7.97 -4.13 16.55
CA LEU A 308 8.88 -3.10 17.05
C LEU A 308 8.27 -2.29 18.20
N THR A 309 7.18 -2.76 18.82
CA THR A 309 6.45 -2.01 19.85
C THR A 309 7.34 -1.66 21.04
N ALA A 310 8.30 -2.52 21.41
CA ALA A 310 9.28 -2.26 22.43
C ALA A 310 10.30 -1.16 22.06
N LEU A 311 10.50 -0.91 20.77
CA LEU A 311 11.42 0.10 20.24
C LEU A 311 10.68 1.40 19.90
N ARG A 312 10.17 2.08 20.92
CA ARG A 312 9.30 3.26 20.76
C ARG A 312 9.95 4.36 19.91
N GLN A 313 11.28 4.55 20.03
CA GLN A 313 12.08 5.56 19.34
C GLN A 313 12.23 5.27 17.85
N LEU A 314 12.04 4.02 17.41
CA LEU A 314 12.26 3.62 16.03
C LEU A 314 11.02 3.93 15.18
N LYS A 315 11.19 4.70 14.10
CA LYS A 315 10.17 4.91 13.07
C LYS A 315 10.52 4.04 11.86
N PRO A 316 9.68 3.07 11.47
CA PRO A 316 9.92 2.26 10.27
C PRO A 316 9.86 3.11 9.00
N VAL A 317 10.65 2.74 7.98
CA VAL A 317 10.58 3.29 6.63
C VAL A 317 9.34 2.75 5.91
N ILE A 318 9.02 1.47 6.16
CA ILE A 318 7.79 0.82 5.69
C ILE A 318 7.16 0.12 6.90
N GLN A 319 5.95 0.53 7.22
CA GLN A 319 5.21 0.06 8.38
C GLN A 319 3.89 -0.58 7.97
N SER A 320 3.68 -1.83 8.36
CA SER A 320 2.35 -2.43 8.30
C SER A 320 1.46 -1.78 9.36
N VAL A 321 0.35 -1.21 8.96
CA VAL A 321 -0.62 -0.62 9.89
C VAL A 321 -1.45 -1.75 10.49
N ASP A 322 -1.21 -2.01 11.77
CA ASP A 322 -1.94 -3.04 12.53
C ASP A 322 -3.40 -2.63 12.71
N THR A 323 -4.22 -3.57 13.13
CA THR A 323 -5.59 -3.23 13.48
C THR A 323 -5.60 -2.27 14.66
N TYR A 324 -6.55 -1.36 14.65
CA TYR A 324 -6.75 -0.36 15.71
C TYR A 324 -7.08 -0.99 17.08
N GLU A 325 -7.38 -2.28 17.13
CA GLU A 325 -7.55 -3.02 18.37
C GLU A 325 -6.22 -3.31 19.09
N PHE A 326 -5.17 -3.62 18.34
CA PHE A 326 -3.87 -3.97 18.93
C PHE A 326 -2.86 -2.83 18.83
N ASN A 327 -2.85 -2.12 17.70
CA ASN A 327 -1.97 -0.99 17.45
C ASN A 327 -0.49 -1.31 17.72
N ARG A 328 -0.02 -2.51 17.31
CA ARG A 328 1.40 -2.86 17.41
C ARG A 328 2.20 -2.09 16.36
N LYS A 329 3.44 -1.78 16.69
CA LYS A 329 4.37 -1.17 15.72
C LYS A 329 4.99 -2.27 14.86
N LEU A 330 4.45 -2.49 13.67
CA LEU A 330 4.84 -3.57 12.78
C LEU A 330 5.75 -3.04 11.65
N GLY A 331 7.06 -3.27 11.79
CA GLY A 331 8.06 -2.81 10.81
C GLY A 331 8.30 -3.84 9.71
N ILE A 332 8.19 -3.42 8.45
CA ILE A 332 8.58 -4.20 7.27
C ILE A 332 9.99 -3.81 6.83
N ALA A 333 10.28 -2.51 6.84
CA ALA A 333 11.62 -1.99 6.60
C ALA A 333 11.93 -0.87 7.59
N PHE A 334 13.15 -0.87 8.13
CA PHE A 334 13.62 0.15 9.06
C PHE A 334 15.14 0.24 9.08
N GLU A 335 15.66 1.33 9.63
CA GLU A 335 17.09 1.56 9.78
C GLU A 335 17.45 1.97 11.20
N ALA A 336 18.68 1.64 11.64
CA ALA A 336 19.18 2.00 12.94
C ALA A 336 20.71 2.12 12.96
N ALA A 337 21.22 2.99 13.83
CA ALA A 337 22.63 2.98 14.23
C ALA A 337 22.80 1.92 15.34
N VAL A 338 23.70 0.97 15.12
CA VAL A 338 23.92 -0.19 16.02
C VAL A 338 25.41 -0.33 16.31
N GLY A 339 25.81 -0.20 17.57
CA GLY A 339 27.21 -0.18 17.93
C GLY A 339 27.95 0.98 17.26
N LYS A 340 28.97 0.67 16.46
CA LYS A 340 29.67 1.62 15.59
C LYS A 340 29.13 1.61 14.15
N GLY A 341 28.34 0.62 13.78
CA GLY A 341 27.83 0.36 12.44
C GLY A 341 26.43 0.88 12.22
N LYS A 342 25.91 0.58 11.05
CA LYS A 342 24.58 0.99 10.62
C LYS A 342 23.85 -0.22 10.02
N LEU A 343 22.59 -0.36 10.37
CA LEU A 343 21.75 -1.47 9.98
C LEU A 343 20.56 -0.95 9.18
N PHE A 344 20.31 -1.55 8.01
CA PHE A 344 19.03 -1.47 7.33
C PHE A 344 18.41 -2.85 7.30
N VAL A 345 17.19 -2.97 7.81
CA VAL A 345 16.41 -4.22 7.82
C VAL A 345 15.34 -4.15 6.75
N LEU A 346 15.22 -5.25 5.98
CA LEU A 346 14.21 -5.39 4.93
C LEU A 346 13.56 -6.77 5.02
N CYS A 347 12.39 -6.86 5.64
CA CYS A 347 11.65 -8.11 5.85
C CYS A 347 10.77 -8.46 4.63
N MET A 348 11.34 -8.36 3.43
CA MET A 348 10.68 -8.57 2.15
C MET A 348 11.41 -9.59 1.29
N ASP A 349 10.66 -10.40 0.54
CA ASP A 349 11.21 -11.25 -0.50
C ASP A 349 11.41 -10.46 -1.81
N VAL A 350 12.47 -9.65 -1.87
CA VAL A 350 12.76 -8.77 -3.01
C VAL A 350 13.83 -9.31 -3.95
N ASP A 351 14.51 -10.39 -3.58
CA ASP A 351 15.68 -10.90 -4.28
C ASP A 351 15.45 -12.23 -5.03
N LYS A 352 14.26 -12.81 -4.91
CA LYS A 352 13.88 -13.99 -5.70
C LYS A 352 13.23 -13.60 -7.01
N ASN A 353 13.56 -14.32 -8.08
CA ASN A 353 12.98 -14.15 -9.42
C ASN A 353 12.97 -12.70 -9.91
N MET A 354 14.03 -11.95 -9.63
CA MET A 354 14.13 -10.51 -9.93
C MET A 354 13.99 -10.20 -11.43
N GLU A 355 14.30 -11.14 -12.30
CA GLU A 355 14.10 -11.02 -13.75
C GLU A 355 12.63 -10.84 -14.14
N LYS A 356 11.71 -11.37 -13.33
CA LYS A 356 10.25 -11.29 -13.54
C LYS A 356 9.55 -10.28 -12.64
N ARG A 357 10.31 -9.62 -11.75
CA ARG A 357 9.78 -8.71 -10.73
C ARG A 357 10.45 -7.34 -10.80
N PRO A 358 10.13 -6.52 -11.82
CA PRO A 358 10.83 -5.26 -12.05
C PRO A 358 10.77 -4.29 -10.87
N ALA A 359 9.62 -4.19 -10.14
CA ALA A 359 9.49 -3.35 -8.96
C ALA A 359 10.38 -3.83 -7.81
N SER A 360 10.38 -5.14 -7.50
CA SER A 360 11.24 -5.73 -6.47
C SER A 360 12.72 -5.50 -6.76
N ARG A 361 13.12 -5.72 -8.02
CA ARG A 361 14.49 -5.46 -8.50
C ARG A 361 14.90 -4.00 -8.31
N GLN A 362 14.04 -3.06 -8.68
CA GLN A 362 14.32 -1.64 -8.52
C GLN A 362 14.35 -1.21 -7.06
N LEU A 363 13.43 -1.70 -6.23
CA LEU A 363 13.41 -1.42 -4.80
C LEU A 363 14.70 -1.89 -4.12
N LEU A 364 15.10 -3.14 -4.36
CA LEU A 364 16.36 -3.68 -3.81
C LEU A 364 17.56 -2.87 -4.27
N ARG A 365 17.61 -2.49 -5.54
CA ARG A 365 18.68 -1.65 -6.10
C ARG A 365 18.74 -0.28 -5.41
N SER A 366 17.61 0.38 -5.22
CA SER A 366 17.55 1.68 -4.54
C SER A 366 18.04 1.58 -3.09
N ILE A 367 17.58 0.57 -2.35
CA ILE A 367 18.00 0.35 -0.96
C ILE A 367 19.49 0.01 -0.88
N ALA A 368 20.01 -0.84 -1.76
CA ALA A 368 21.41 -1.20 -1.79
C ALA A 368 22.32 0.01 -2.10
N ASN A 369 21.90 0.87 -3.04
CA ASN A 369 22.60 2.12 -3.34
C ASN A 369 22.62 3.06 -2.12
N TYR A 370 21.53 3.17 -1.40
CA TYR A 370 21.44 3.97 -0.19
C TYR A 370 22.35 3.43 0.91
N VAL A 371 22.26 2.12 1.21
CA VAL A 371 23.02 1.47 2.29
C VAL A 371 24.51 1.47 2.01
N GLY A 372 24.93 1.31 0.75
CA GLY A 372 26.33 1.41 0.32
C GLY A 372 26.83 2.85 0.16
N GLY A 373 25.95 3.85 0.17
CA GLY A 373 26.26 5.24 -0.05
C GLY A 373 26.62 6.03 1.21
N GLN A 374 27.11 7.25 1.01
CA GLN A 374 27.48 8.17 2.10
C GLN A 374 26.25 8.74 2.83
N GLU A 375 25.10 8.76 2.20
CA GLU A 375 23.86 9.30 2.75
C GLU A 375 23.21 8.37 3.79
N PHE A 376 23.66 7.12 3.89
CA PHE A 376 23.15 6.19 4.89
C PHE A 376 23.61 6.62 6.28
N ALA A 377 22.75 7.32 7.00
CA ALA A 377 23.02 7.88 8.31
C ALA A 377 21.79 7.77 9.22
N PRO A 378 21.45 6.57 9.72
CA PRO A 378 20.31 6.35 10.60
C PRO A 378 20.41 7.20 11.87
N GLY A 379 19.37 7.99 12.16
CA GLY A 379 19.33 8.86 13.32
C GLY A 379 18.98 8.13 14.63
N THR A 380 18.29 6.98 14.55
CA THR A 380 17.84 6.21 15.72
C THR A 380 18.86 5.18 16.13
N LYS A 381 19.24 5.18 17.40
CA LYS A 381 20.14 4.17 17.97
C LYS A 381 19.33 3.00 18.52
N VAL A 382 19.77 1.79 18.20
CA VAL A 382 19.23 0.53 18.75
C VAL A 382 20.41 -0.34 19.18
N SER A 383 20.29 -0.99 20.32
CA SER A 383 21.34 -1.87 20.85
C SER A 383 21.24 -3.29 20.24
N LEU A 384 22.35 -4.03 20.24
CA LEU A 384 22.34 -5.44 19.83
C LEU A 384 21.38 -6.30 20.65
N PRO A 385 21.31 -6.18 22.00
CA PRO A 385 20.33 -6.94 22.81
C PRO A 385 18.87 -6.67 22.39
N GLU A 386 18.51 -5.43 22.02
CA GLU A 386 17.17 -5.12 21.54
C GLU A 386 16.86 -5.82 20.21
N LEU A 387 17.83 -5.90 19.32
CA LEU A 387 17.70 -6.61 18.04
C LEU A 387 17.72 -8.14 18.22
N ASP A 388 18.47 -8.64 19.23
CA ASP A 388 18.47 -10.05 19.61
C ASP A 388 17.09 -10.52 20.09
N MET A 389 16.33 -9.66 20.76
CA MET A 389 14.95 -9.96 21.16
C MET A 389 14.02 -10.13 19.93
N ILE A 390 14.30 -9.45 18.84
CA ILE A 390 13.47 -9.48 17.63
C ILE A 390 13.89 -10.63 16.71
N PHE A 391 15.21 -10.80 16.48
CA PHE A 391 15.75 -11.69 15.46
C PHE A 391 16.50 -12.89 16.02
N GLY A 392 16.81 -12.91 17.31
CA GLY A 392 17.54 -14.00 17.98
C GLY A 392 16.74 -15.28 18.09
N ASP A 393 17.40 -16.37 18.51
CA ASP A 393 16.71 -17.64 18.74
C ASP A 393 15.73 -17.57 19.91
N SER A 394 14.54 -18.10 19.67
CA SER A 394 13.34 -17.98 20.52
C SER A 394 13.44 -18.57 21.93
N SER A 395 14.59 -19.08 22.34
CA SER A 395 14.78 -19.60 23.72
C SER A 395 14.81 -18.49 24.78
N VAL A 396 14.94 -17.22 24.38
CA VAL A 396 15.02 -16.04 25.27
C VAL A 396 13.96 -14.97 24.93
N ALA A 397 13.18 -15.13 23.86
CA ALA A 397 12.15 -14.18 23.50
C ALA A 397 11.06 -14.13 24.59
N PRO A 398 10.70 -12.94 25.14
CA PRO A 398 9.53 -12.83 25.99
C PRO A 398 8.32 -13.38 25.20
N LYS A 399 7.57 -14.28 25.81
CA LYS A 399 6.31 -14.76 25.24
C LYS A 399 5.51 -13.53 24.85
N ALA A 400 5.14 -13.44 23.57
CA ALA A 400 4.34 -12.33 23.08
C ALA A 400 3.15 -12.11 24.01
N VAL A 401 2.89 -10.85 24.33
CA VAL A 401 1.79 -10.38 25.21
C VAL A 401 0.39 -10.76 24.66
N ASP A 402 0.33 -11.49 23.58
CA ASP A 402 -0.88 -11.95 22.87
C ASP A 402 -1.79 -12.89 23.70
N GLN A 403 -1.29 -13.58 24.74
CA GLN A 403 -2.12 -14.56 25.47
C GLN A 403 -3.11 -13.93 26.47
N GLY A 404 -2.81 -12.77 27.03
CA GLY A 404 -3.71 -12.10 27.96
C GLY A 404 -4.89 -11.38 27.29
N ASN A 405 -4.71 -10.92 26.05
CA ASN A 405 -5.75 -10.22 25.31
C ASN A 405 -6.73 -11.17 24.62
N ASP A 406 -6.29 -12.35 24.18
CA ASP A 406 -7.19 -13.34 23.58
C ASP A 406 -8.21 -13.90 24.59
N GLU A 407 -7.84 -14.05 25.86
CA GLU A 407 -8.77 -14.48 26.90
C GLU A 407 -9.74 -13.38 27.32
N ALA A 408 -9.28 -12.14 27.45
CA ALA A 408 -10.16 -11.00 27.75
C ALA A 408 -11.17 -10.75 26.62
N ILE A 409 -10.77 -10.95 25.36
CA ILE A 409 -11.64 -10.83 24.20
C ILE A 409 -12.60 -12.03 24.09
N LYS A 410 -12.13 -13.25 24.41
CA LYS A 410 -13.01 -14.42 24.50
C LYS A 410 -14.06 -14.27 25.61
N GLN A 411 -13.72 -13.66 26.72
CA GLN A 411 -14.66 -13.34 27.80
C GLN A 411 -15.69 -12.29 27.38
N LEU A 412 -15.30 -11.27 26.61
CA LEU A 412 -16.21 -10.27 26.07
C LEU A 412 -17.17 -10.81 25.00
N LEU A 413 -16.77 -11.86 24.27
CA LEU A 413 -17.60 -12.48 23.24
C LEU A 413 -18.54 -13.57 23.78
N ASN A 414 -18.33 -14.01 25.02
CA ASN A 414 -19.16 -15.01 25.71
C ASN A 414 -20.15 -14.41 26.71
N GLN A 415 -20.22 -13.08 26.81
CA GLN A 415 -21.26 -12.31 27.50
C GLN A 415 -22.28 -11.76 26.50
#